data_28abcc31cbeb4ad3b839cfcdd8e8816d
#
_entry.id   28abcc31cbeb4ad3b839cfcdd8e8816d
#
_cell.length_a   1.000
_cell.length_b   1.000
_cell.length_c   1.000
_cell.angle_alpha   90.00
_cell.angle_beta   90.00
_cell.angle_gamma   90.00
#
_symmetry.space_group_name_H-M   'P 1'
#
loop_
_entity.id
_entity.type
_entity.pdbx_description
1 polymer ?
#
loop_
_entity_poly.entity_id
_entity_poly.type
_entity_poly.pdbx_seq_one_letter_code
_entity_poly.pdbx_strand_id
1 'polypeptide(L)'
;MKIGVVANVLQDRPLEDALKIFREMGIEQIEPGCGGFAGKAHVAPERLLASPEALEEFQQTLQASGLTISALSCHGNPVHPDPAKAEEYHEDMCNTVRLAEKLGVDTITCFSGCPGDCEASRYPNWVTCAWPDDNLDILKYQWDKVLIPYWKSFAQ
;
A
#
# COMPACT_ATOMS: atom_id res chain seq x y z
N MET A 1 11.14 19.14 11.48
CA MET A 1 10.40 17.86 11.50
C MET A 1 8.99 18.21 11.05
N LYS A 2 8.47 17.49 10.06
CA LYS A 2 7.08 17.67 9.57
C LYS A 2 6.16 16.64 10.24
N ILE A 3 4.91 17.01 10.49
CA ILE A 3 3.90 16.12 11.04
C ILE A 3 3.02 15.65 9.87
N GLY A 4 2.89 14.32 9.73
CA GLY A 4 2.04 13.69 8.73
C GLY A 4 0.95 12.82 9.34
N VAL A 5 -0.06 12.48 8.53
CA VAL A 5 -1.15 11.60 8.89
C VAL A 5 -1.45 10.60 7.77
N VAL A 6 -1.81 9.37 8.14
CA VAL A 6 -2.39 8.40 7.21
C VAL A 6 -3.81 8.86 6.89
N ALA A 7 -4.07 9.19 5.63
CA ALA A 7 -5.30 9.87 5.22
C ALA A 7 -6.58 9.02 5.37
N ASN A 8 -6.44 7.72 5.58
CA ASN A 8 -7.55 6.78 5.76
C ASN A 8 -8.47 7.10 6.94
N VAL A 9 -8.00 7.89 7.90
CA VAL A 9 -8.84 8.32 9.04
C VAL A 9 -10.03 9.19 8.63
N LEU A 10 -10.02 9.75 7.42
CA LEU A 10 -11.10 10.54 6.83
C LEU A 10 -11.54 10.01 5.46
N GLN A 11 -11.40 8.71 5.21
CA GLN A 11 -11.73 8.09 3.92
C GLN A 11 -13.22 8.14 3.55
N ASP A 12 -14.08 8.45 4.50
CA ASP A 12 -15.52 8.67 4.33
C ASP A 12 -15.88 10.08 3.79
N ARG A 13 -14.88 10.95 3.62
CA ARG A 13 -15.05 12.32 3.13
C ARG A 13 -14.42 12.52 1.76
N PRO A 14 -14.89 13.50 0.96
CA PRO A 14 -14.18 13.94 -0.23
C PRO A 14 -12.75 14.38 0.10
N LEU A 15 -11.84 14.19 -0.87
CA LEU A 15 -10.42 14.52 -0.68
C LEU A 15 -10.19 15.96 -0.22
N GLU A 16 -10.87 16.92 -0.87
CA GLU A 16 -10.73 18.35 -0.57
C GLU A 16 -11.11 18.66 0.88
N ASP A 17 -12.20 18.05 1.36
CA ASP A 17 -12.67 18.24 2.75
C ASP A 17 -11.66 17.63 3.74
N ALA A 18 -11.14 16.44 3.44
CA ALA A 18 -10.13 15.78 4.26
C ALA A 18 -8.84 16.62 4.34
N LEU A 19 -8.35 17.13 3.21
CA LEU A 19 -7.15 17.98 3.14
C LEU A 19 -7.33 19.27 3.93
N LYS A 20 -8.50 19.91 3.85
CA LYS A 20 -8.83 21.09 4.62
C LYS A 20 -8.77 20.83 6.12
N ILE A 21 -9.41 19.75 6.59
CA ILE A 21 -9.40 19.35 8.00
C ILE A 21 -7.97 19.09 8.47
N PHE A 22 -7.17 18.34 7.73
CA PHE A 22 -5.78 18.07 8.08
C PHE A 22 -4.98 19.37 8.19
N ARG A 23 -5.20 20.31 7.28
CA ARG A 23 -4.53 21.60 7.30
C ARG A 23 -4.90 22.42 8.54
N GLU A 24 -6.17 22.45 8.91
CA GLU A 24 -6.68 23.13 10.11
C GLU A 24 -6.09 22.52 11.41
N MET A 25 -5.79 21.23 11.41
CA MET A 25 -5.11 20.52 12.50
C MET A 25 -3.60 20.76 12.57
N GLY A 26 -3.03 21.51 11.63
CA GLY A 26 -1.58 21.75 11.56
C GLY A 26 -0.76 20.59 10.97
N ILE A 27 -1.42 19.66 10.28
CA ILE A 27 -0.75 18.59 9.51
C ILE A 27 -0.05 19.22 8.30
N GLU A 28 1.12 18.72 7.96
CA GLU A 28 1.94 19.20 6.85
C GLU A 28 2.05 18.18 5.72
N GLN A 29 1.89 16.89 6.04
CA GLN A 29 2.02 15.78 5.09
C GLN A 29 0.91 14.77 5.24
N ILE A 30 0.56 14.11 4.13
CA ILE A 30 -0.39 13.00 4.12
C ILE A 30 0.27 11.72 3.57
N GLU A 31 -0.25 10.58 4.01
CA GLU A 31 0.01 9.27 3.44
C GLU A 31 -1.32 8.68 2.97
N PRO A 32 -1.71 8.87 1.69
CA PRO A 32 -2.97 8.36 1.17
C PRO A 32 -2.92 6.88 0.87
N GLY A 33 -4.05 6.18 1.09
CA GLY A 33 -4.26 4.79 0.67
C GLY A 33 -4.38 4.67 -0.85
N CYS A 34 -3.62 3.74 -1.43
CA CYS A 34 -3.53 3.47 -2.86
C CYS A 34 -3.84 2.02 -3.24
N GLY A 35 -4.18 1.16 -2.28
CA GLY A 35 -4.51 -0.24 -2.55
C GLY A 35 -4.51 -1.14 -1.33
N GLY A 36 -4.98 -2.37 -1.51
CA GLY A 36 -5.09 -3.37 -0.47
C GLY A 36 -6.00 -2.93 0.68
N PHE A 37 -5.64 -3.26 1.92
CA PHE A 37 -6.40 -2.90 3.13
C PHE A 37 -6.44 -1.39 3.40
N ALA A 38 -5.51 -0.63 2.83
CA ALA A 38 -5.53 0.84 2.92
C ALA A 38 -6.67 1.46 2.09
N GLY A 39 -7.23 0.70 1.14
CA GLY A 39 -8.27 1.20 0.24
C GLY A 39 -7.76 2.25 -0.74
N LYS A 40 -8.69 2.81 -1.52
CA LYS A 40 -8.41 3.75 -2.61
C LYS A 40 -9.38 4.95 -2.59
N ALA A 41 -9.90 5.31 -1.42
CA ALA A 41 -10.97 6.30 -1.31
C ALA A 41 -10.57 7.68 -1.85
N HIS A 42 -9.36 8.13 -1.53
CA HIS A 42 -8.85 9.43 -1.99
C HIS A 42 -7.95 9.31 -3.22
N VAL A 43 -7.23 8.19 -3.35
CA VAL A 43 -6.28 7.96 -4.45
C VAL A 43 -6.49 6.58 -5.03
N ALA A 44 -7.05 6.53 -6.22
CA ALA A 44 -7.21 5.31 -7.02
C ALA A 44 -6.14 5.32 -8.14
N PRO A 45 -5.01 4.60 -7.97
CA PRO A 45 -3.90 4.66 -8.91
C PRO A 45 -4.32 4.35 -10.34
N GLU A 46 -5.15 3.34 -10.55
CA GLU A 46 -5.64 2.95 -11.88
C GLU A 46 -6.40 4.07 -12.59
N ARG A 47 -7.20 4.85 -11.85
CA ARG A 47 -7.94 6.00 -12.40
C ARG A 47 -7.00 7.14 -12.78
N LEU A 48 -6.04 7.48 -11.89
CA LEU A 48 -5.11 8.59 -12.12
C LEU A 48 -4.12 8.27 -13.23
N LEU A 49 -3.71 7.01 -13.37
CA LEU A 49 -2.82 6.57 -14.45
C LEU A 49 -3.52 6.51 -15.81
N ALA A 50 -4.83 6.27 -15.83
CA ALA A 50 -5.61 6.19 -17.07
C ALA A 50 -5.98 7.57 -17.66
N SER A 51 -5.98 8.65 -16.86
CA SER A 51 -6.36 10.00 -17.30
C SER A 51 -5.33 11.03 -16.84
N PRO A 52 -4.58 11.64 -17.79
CA PRO A 52 -3.69 12.76 -17.49
C PRO A 52 -4.42 13.92 -16.82
N GLU A 53 -5.66 14.20 -17.24
CA GLU A 53 -6.49 15.27 -16.66
C GLU A 53 -6.83 14.98 -15.19
N ALA A 54 -7.19 13.74 -14.85
CA ALA A 54 -7.48 13.37 -13.47
C ALA A 54 -6.23 13.43 -12.58
N LEU A 55 -5.07 13.10 -13.13
CA LEU A 55 -3.79 13.22 -12.43
C LEU A 55 -3.45 14.69 -12.17
N GLU A 56 -3.63 15.54 -13.17
CA GLU A 56 -3.38 16.99 -13.04
C GLU A 56 -4.33 17.64 -12.01
N GLU A 57 -5.62 17.30 -12.06
CA GLU A 57 -6.63 17.77 -11.09
C GLU A 57 -6.25 17.35 -9.65
N PHE A 58 -5.83 16.11 -9.46
CA PHE A 58 -5.35 15.63 -8.16
C PHE A 58 -4.14 16.42 -7.67
N GLN A 59 -3.15 16.66 -8.55
CA GLN A 59 -1.94 17.42 -8.21
C GLN A 59 -2.28 18.89 -7.87
N GLN A 60 -3.20 19.51 -8.61
CA GLN A 60 -3.67 20.88 -8.34
C GLN A 60 -4.40 20.96 -6.99
N THR A 61 -5.28 20.00 -6.70
CA THR A 61 -5.99 19.90 -5.41
C THR A 61 -5.00 19.78 -4.25
N LEU A 62 -4.02 18.90 -4.37
CA LEU A 62 -2.99 18.74 -3.36
C LEU A 62 -2.16 20.01 -3.19
N GLN A 63 -1.73 20.62 -4.28
CA GLN A 63 -0.96 21.89 -4.26
C GLN A 63 -1.76 23.03 -3.60
N ALA A 64 -3.04 23.15 -3.93
CA ALA A 64 -3.92 24.18 -3.34
C ALA A 64 -4.09 24.00 -1.81
N SER A 65 -4.06 22.78 -1.32
CA SER A 65 -4.14 22.48 0.12
C SER A 65 -2.88 22.91 0.89
N GLY A 66 -1.74 23.05 0.21
CA GLY A 66 -0.43 23.29 0.83
C GLY A 66 0.15 22.08 1.59
N LEU A 67 -0.46 20.90 1.45
CA LEU A 67 0.06 19.64 1.97
C LEU A 67 0.97 18.94 0.96
N THR A 68 1.85 18.07 1.43
CA THR A 68 2.68 17.21 0.59
C THR A 68 2.43 15.73 0.89
N ILE A 69 2.74 14.86 -0.06
CA ILE A 69 2.69 13.41 0.19
C ILE A 69 4.02 12.97 0.81
N SER A 70 3.96 12.25 1.93
CA SER A 70 5.15 11.64 2.58
C SER A 70 5.45 10.25 2.06
N ALA A 71 4.41 9.47 1.75
CA ALA A 71 4.47 8.13 1.20
C ALA A 71 3.12 7.77 0.58
N LEU A 72 3.06 6.73 -0.24
CA LEU A 72 1.82 6.09 -0.68
C LEU A 72 1.63 4.78 0.09
N SER A 73 0.43 4.53 0.63
CA SER A 73 0.09 3.32 1.37
C SER A 73 -0.54 2.26 0.46
N CYS A 74 0.12 1.12 0.28
CA CYS A 74 -0.43 -0.02 -0.45
C CYS A 74 -0.28 -1.31 0.39
N HIS A 75 -1.20 -1.51 1.33
CA HIS A 75 -1.16 -2.57 2.31
C HIS A 75 -1.94 -3.81 1.83
N GLY A 76 -1.38 -4.55 0.89
CA GLY A 76 -1.93 -5.80 0.36
C GLY A 76 -1.15 -7.04 0.78
N ASN A 77 -1.65 -8.21 0.39
CA ASN A 77 -0.98 -9.49 0.56
C ASN A 77 -0.68 -10.12 -0.81
N PRO A 78 0.37 -9.69 -1.53
CA PRO A 78 0.66 -10.17 -2.88
C PRO A 78 1.14 -11.62 -2.94
N VAL A 79 1.33 -12.26 -1.79
CA VAL A 79 1.65 -13.68 -1.65
C VAL A 79 0.50 -14.45 -0.99
N HIS A 80 -0.74 -13.98 -1.13
CA HIS A 80 -1.91 -14.64 -0.58
C HIS A 80 -2.05 -16.05 -1.14
N PRO A 81 -2.44 -17.09 -0.33
CA PRO A 81 -2.66 -18.45 -0.80
C PRO A 81 -3.72 -18.59 -1.89
N ASP A 82 -4.72 -17.71 -1.91
CA ASP A 82 -5.67 -17.58 -3.02
C ASP A 82 -5.01 -16.76 -4.15
N PRO A 83 -4.75 -17.37 -5.34
CA PRO A 83 -4.05 -16.71 -6.43
C PRO A 83 -4.79 -15.46 -6.97
N ALA A 84 -6.13 -15.46 -6.96
CA ALA A 84 -6.89 -14.30 -7.44
C ALA A 84 -6.69 -13.08 -6.55
N LYS A 85 -6.63 -13.29 -5.22
CA LYS A 85 -6.33 -12.22 -4.28
C LYS A 85 -4.87 -11.78 -4.34
N ALA A 86 -3.95 -12.75 -4.52
CA ALA A 86 -2.53 -12.43 -4.69
C ALA A 86 -2.31 -11.52 -5.90
N GLU A 87 -2.95 -11.83 -7.03
CA GLU A 87 -2.88 -11.02 -8.26
C GLU A 87 -3.47 -9.63 -8.06
N GLU A 88 -4.66 -9.52 -7.46
CA GLU A 88 -5.28 -8.22 -7.14
C GLU A 88 -4.32 -7.32 -6.34
N TYR A 89 -3.72 -7.85 -5.27
CA TYR A 89 -2.78 -7.08 -4.45
C TYR A 89 -1.47 -6.78 -5.17
N HIS A 90 -1.02 -7.67 -6.05
CA HIS A 90 0.13 -7.43 -6.89
C HIS A 90 -0.12 -6.28 -7.89
N GLU A 91 -1.27 -6.28 -8.56
CA GLU A 91 -1.67 -5.21 -9.48
C GLU A 91 -1.81 -3.86 -8.76
N ASP A 92 -2.40 -3.84 -7.56
CA ASP A 92 -2.48 -2.63 -6.73
C ASP A 92 -1.08 -2.06 -6.45
N MET A 93 -0.12 -2.92 -6.10
CA MET A 93 1.25 -2.51 -5.83
C MET A 93 1.94 -2.00 -7.10
N CYS A 94 1.79 -2.68 -8.24
CA CYS A 94 2.33 -2.23 -9.52
C CYS A 94 1.80 -0.85 -9.91
N ASN A 95 0.50 -0.63 -9.78
CA ASN A 95 -0.13 0.65 -10.07
C ASN A 95 0.31 1.73 -9.09
N THR A 96 0.49 1.40 -7.82
CA THR A 96 1.00 2.34 -6.81
C THR A 96 2.44 2.78 -7.14
N VAL A 97 3.31 1.85 -7.56
CA VAL A 97 4.69 2.19 -7.99
C VAL A 97 4.70 3.14 -9.19
N ARG A 98 3.88 2.85 -10.22
CA ARG A 98 3.76 3.72 -11.39
C ARG A 98 3.22 5.11 -11.04
N LEU A 99 2.26 5.18 -10.11
CA LEU A 99 1.73 6.46 -9.62
C LEU A 99 2.76 7.21 -8.80
N ALA A 100 3.53 6.54 -7.94
CA ALA A 100 4.62 7.14 -7.15
C ALA A 100 5.64 7.82 -8.06
N GLU A 101 6.05 7.17 -9.15
CA GLU A 101 6.92 7.76 -10.17
C GLU A 101 6.31 9.04 -10.79
N LYS A 102 5.03 9.02 -11.16
CA LYS A 102 4.34 10.19 -11.74
C LYS A 102 4.20 11.36 -10.77
N LEU A 103 4.06 11.07 -9.48
CA LEU A 103 3.91 12.07 -8.44
C LEU A 103 5.24 12.54 -7.84
N GLY A 104 6.37 11.88 -8.17
CA GLY A 104 7.66 12.15 -7.57
C GLY A 104 7.72 11.77 -6.08
N VAL A 105 7.05 10.69 -5.70
CA VAL A 105 7.02 10.17 -4.32
C VAL A 105 7.98 8.99 -4.22
N ASP A 106 8.98 9.10 -3.37
CA ASP A 106 10.07 8.11 -3.27
C ASP A 106 9.77 6.94 -2.31
N THR A 107 8.64 6.99 -1.61
CA THR A 107 8.33 6.02 -0.55
C THR A 107 6.96 5.40 -0.73
N ILE A 108 6.90 4.07 -0.66
CA ILE A 108 5.65 3.31 -0.57
C ILE A 108 5.71 2.47 0.71
N THR A 109 4.68 2.56 1.55
CA THR A 109 4.50 1.70 2.71
C THR A 109 3.63 0.50 2.34
N CYS A 110 4.07 -0.69 2.70
CA CYS A 110 3.38 -1.92 2.34
C CYS A 110 3.57 -3.02 3.39
N PHE A 111 2.84 -4.13 3.22
CA PHE A 111 3.09 -5.36 3.96
C PHE A 111 3.96 -6.31 3.13
N SER A 112 4.84 -7.06 3.81
CA SER A 112 5.61 -8.13 3.15
C SER A 112 4.72 -9.26 2.65
N GLY A 113 3.62 -9.50 3.33
CA GLY A 113 2.62 -10.51 3.00
C GLY A 113 2.61 -11.72 3.94
N CYS A 114 1.56 -12.52 3.86
CA CYS A 114 1.33 -13.74 4.63
C CYS A 114 0.99 -14.89 3.67
N PRO A 115 1.94 -15.78 3.35
CA PRO A 115 1.75 -16.79 2.31
C PRO A 115 1.02 -18.06 2.77
N GLY A 116 0.82 -18.25 4.09
CA GLY A 116 0.35 -19.51 4.64
C GLY A 116 1.52 -20.39 5.08
N ASP A 117 1.25 -21.62 5.53
CA ASP A 117 2.22 -22.54 6.14
C ASP A 117 2.83 -23.56 5.16
N CYS A 118 2.23 -23.72 3.98
CA CYS A 118 2.69 -24.63 2.92
C CYS A 118 2.07 -24.25 1.57
N GLU A 119 2.51 -24.89 0.49
CA GLU A 119 1.98 -24.67 -0.87
C GLU A 119 0.48 -25.00 -1.01
N ALA A 120 -0.06 -25.87 -0.18
CA ALA A 120 -1.47 -26.25 -0.20
C ALA A 120 -2.35 -25.38 0.70
N SER A 121 -1.79 -24.34 1.32
CA SER A 121 -2.54 -23.43 2.20
C SER A 121 -3.66 -22.74 1.44
N ARG A 122 -4.81 -22.59 2.12
CA ARG A 122 -5.97 -21.86 1.60
C ARG A 122 -6.14 -20.48 2.24
N TYR A 123 -5.56 -20.30 3.41
CA TYR A 123 -5.69 -19.09 4.23
C TYR A 123 -4.32 -18.51 4.56
N PRO A 124 -4.19 -17.18 4.55
CA PRO A 124 -2.96 -16.55 4.96
C PRO A 124 -2.72 -16.79 6.45
N ASN A 125 -1.51 -17.13 6.80
CA ASN A 125 -1.04 -17.16 8.18
C ASN A 125 0.44 -16.79 8.25
N TRP A 126 0.91 -16.48 9.44
CA TRP A 126 2.30 -16.16 9.70
C TRP A 126 2.71 -16.76 11.04
N VAL A 127 3.88 -17.38 11.08
CA VAL A 127 4.44 -17.92 12.33
C VAL A 127 4.86 -16.77 13.24
N THR A 128 4.30 -16.77 14.46
CA THR A 128 4.52 -15.70 15.45
C THR A 128 5.33 -16.12 16.66
N CYS A 129 5.60 -17.41 16.83
CA CYS A 129 6.42 -17.94 17.92
C CYS A 129 7.32 -19.09 17.45
N ALA A 130 8.44 -19.29 18.12
CA ALA A 130 9.47 -20.26 17.73
C ALA A 130 9.21 -21.69 18.29
N TRP A 131 8.12 -21.89 19.02
CA TRP A 131 7.82 -23.18 19.63
C TRP A 131 6.37 -23.61 19.31
N PRO A 132 6.11 -24.88 18.96
CA PRO A 132 7.08 -25.98 18.78
C PRO A 132 8.06 -25.76 17.64
N ASP A 133 9.13 -26.56 17.58
CA ASP A 133 10.23 -26.40 16.61
C ASP A 133 9.75 -26.48 15.15
N ASP A 134 8.67 -27.20 14.87
CA ASP A 134 8.01 -27.23 13.56
C ASP A 134 7.68 -25.81 13.02
N ASN A 135 7.42 -24.86 13.91
CA ASN A 135 7.17 -23.46 13.53
C ASN A 135 8.38 -22.80 12.86
N LEU A 136 9.60 -23.21 13.19
CA LEU A 136 10.82 -22.69 12.58
C LEU A 136 10.95 -23.16 11.12
N ASP A 137 10.54 -24.38 10.82
CA ASP A 137 10.53 -24.90 9.46
C ASP A 137 9.48 -24.19 8.59
N ILE A 138 8.30 -23.94 9.16
CA ILE A 138 7.25 -23.14 8.50
C ILE A 138 7.75 -21.71 8.25
N LEU A 139 8.35 -21.06 9.23
CA LEU A 139 8.89 -19.71 9.09
C LEU A 139 9.97 -19.64 7.99
N LYS A 140 10.83 -20.65 7.93
CA LYS A 140 11.85 -20.77 6.88
C LYS A 140 11.22 -20.92 5.50
N TYR A 141 10.17 -21.73 5.35
CA TYR A 141 9.40 -21.86 4.11
C TYR A 141 8.82 -20.50 3.71
N GLN A 142 8.16 -19.79 4.64
CA GLN A 142 7.53 -18.49 4.39
C GLN A 142 8.53 -17.45 3.86
N TRP A 143 9.73 -17.39 4.43
CA TRP A 143 10.79 -16.49 3.98
C TRP A 143 11.49 -16.97 2.73
N ASP A 144 12.08 -18.14 2.76
CA ASP A 144 13.03 -18.59 1.74
C ASP A 144 12.35 -19.02 0.43
N LYS A 145 11.13 -19.56 0.51
CA LYS A 145 10.41 -20.10 -0.65
C LYS A 145 9.38 -19.13 -1.24
N VAL A 146 8.88 -18.21 -0.46
CA VAL A 146 7.78 -17.32 -0.90
C VAL A 146 8.18 -15.85 -0.88
N LEU A 147 8.42 -15.26 0.29
CA LEU A 147 8.61 -13.82 0.41
C LEU A 147 9.87 -13.31 -0.29
N ILE A 148 11.02 -13.89 0.00
CA ILE A 148 12.29 -13.43 -0.60
C ILE A 148 12.27 -13.55 -2.12
N PRO A 149 11.83 -14.66 -2.73
CA PRO A 149 11.70 -14.76 -4.19
C PRO A 149 10.75 -13.74 -4.78
N TYR A 150 9.58 -13.56 -4.17
CA TYR A 150 8.60 -12.58 -4.64
C TYR A 150 9.20 -11.16 -4.67
N TRP A 151 9.70 -10.67 -3.54
CA TRP A 151 10.20 -9.30 -3.45
C TRP A 151 11.47 -9.06 -4.27
N LYS A 152 12.33 -10.06 -4.41
CA LYS A 152 13.47 -9.95 -5.32
C LYS A 152 13.05 -9.82 -6.77
N SER A 153 12.00 -10.53 -7.19
CA SER A 153 11.45 -10.39 -8.54
C SER A 153 10.75 -9.06 -8.75
N PHE A 154 9.98 -8.63 -7.76
CA PHE A 154 9.22 -7.36 -7.83
C PHE A 154 10.12 -6.12 -7.91
N ALA A 155 11.29 -6.15 -7.26
CA ALA A 155 12.23 -5.01 -7.19
C ALA A 155 13.16 -4.89 -8.42
N GLN A 156 13.01 -5.74 -9.44
CA GLN A 156 13.77 -5.69 -10.71
C GLN A 156 13.06 -4.87 -11.79
#